data_5a36ddb35438620e31f9dd5f0fdcd74b
#
_entry.id   5a36ddb35438620e31f9dd5f0fdcd74b
#
_cell.length_a   1.000
_cell.length_b   1.000
_cell.length_c   1.000
_cell.angle_alpha   90.00
_cell.angle_beta   90.00
_cell.angle_gamma   90.00
#
_symmetry.space_group_name_H-M   'P 1'
#
loop_
_entity.id
_entity.type
_entity.pdbx_description
1 polymer ?
#
loop_
_entity_poly.entity_id
_entity_poly.type
_entity_poly.pdbx_seq_one_letter_code
_entity_poly.pdbx_strand_id
1 'polypeptide(L)'
;MKTRIYICALAALFMIPLAVTAQTKKKAKKEVAIQLYSVRDILNKVDNKNGKCDPTYTALLKKLANMGYTGVEAANYNNGKFYDRTPQQFKKDVESAGLKVLSSHCTRQLSKEELASGDYSKSLEWWDQCIADHKAAGMKYIVAPWMDVP
;
A
#
# COMPACT_ATOMS: atom_id res chain seq x y z
N MET A 1 52.78 48.85 51.12
CA MET A 1 51.73 47.84 51.38
C MET A 1 51.25 47.27 50.01
N LYS A 2 51.63 46.03 49.73
CA LYS A 2 51.31 45.37 48.44
C LYS A 2 50.18 44.39 48.69
N THR A 3 48.99 44.75 48.21
CA THR A 3 47.84 43.92 48.30
C THR A 3 47.90 42.83 47.21
N ARG A 4 48.06 41.58 47.61
CA ARG A 4 48.03 40.43 46.70
C ARG A 4 46.57 40.05 46.52
N ILE A 5 46.10 40.27 45.29
CA ILE A 5 44.75 39.79 44.87
C ILE A 5 44.92 38.32 44.47
N TYR A 6 44.36 37.42 45.27
CA TYR A 6 44.23 35.99 44.90
C TYR A 6 43.08 35.84 43.95
N ILE A 7 43.39 35.60 42.68
CA ILE A 7 42.40 35.21 41.72
C ILE A 7 42.13 33.73 41.97
N CYS A 8 41.07 33.44 42.67
CA CYS A 8 40.49 32.09 42.73
C CYS A 8 39.83 31.81 41.39
N ALA A 9 40.58 31.10 40.52
CA ALA A 9 39.99 30.54 39.32
C ALA A 9 38.97 29.45 39.73
N LEU A 10 37.73 29.80 39.77
CA LEU A 10 36.62 28.83 39.89
C LEU A 10 36.55 28.05 38.59
N ALA A 11 37.18 26.90 38.57
CA ALA A 11 36.91 25.91 37.53
C ALA A 11 35.53 25.34 37.78
N ALA A 12 34.52 26.01 37.24
CA ALA A 12 33.18 25.46 37.14
C ALA A 12 33.24 24.27 36.16
N LEU A 13 33.41 23.07 36.71
CA LEU A 13 33.29 21.84 35.98
C LEU A 13 31.83 21.73 35.55
N PHE A 14 31.56 22.11 34.33
CA PHE A 14 30.28 21.81 33.69
C PHE A 14 30.16 20.29 33.55
N MET A 15 29.61 19.63 34.54
CA MET A 15 29.05 18.29 34.39
C MET A 15 27.80 18.44 33.53
N ILE A 16 28.02 18.39 32.22
CA ILE A 16 26.88 18.15 31.30
C ILE A 16 26.46 16.72 31.55
N PRO A 17 25.26 16.48 32.10
CA PRO A 17 24.75 15.12 32.15
C PRO A 17 24.64 14.67 30.68
N LEU A 18 25.52 13.76 30.26
CA LEU A 18 25.26 12.98 29.05
C LEU A 18 23.97 12.20 29.33
N ALA A 19 22.85 12.82 29.02
CA ALA A 19 21.62 12.09 28.87
C ALA A 19 21.82 11.15 27.68
N VAL A 20 22.33 9.96 27.97
CA VAL A 20 22.27 8.84 27.06
C VAL A 20 20.78 8.56 26.85
N THR A 21 20.20 9.25 25.88
CA THR A 21 18.91 8.89 25.36
C THR A 21 19.08 7.53 24.73
N ALA A 22 18.82 6.49 25.50
CA ALA A 22 18.64 5.16 24.98
C ALA A 22 17.48 5.27 23.97
N GLN A 23 17.83 5.53 22.71
CA GLN A 23 16.88 5.37 21.60
C GLN A 23 16.51 3.90 21.59
N THR A 24 15.45 3.55 22.32
CA THR A 24 14.79 2.28 22.13
C THR A 24 14.36 2.26 20.67
N LYS A 25 15.17 1.59 19.83
CA LYS A 25 14.77 1.28 18.45
C LYS A 25 13.40 0.60 18.57
N LYS A 26 12.33 1.35 18.34
CA LYS A 26 10.99 0.77 18.20
C LYS A 26 11.16 -0.34 17.19
N LYS A 27 11.01 -1.59 17.65
CA LYS A 27 11.04 -2.77 16.78
C LYS A 27 10.07 -2.47 15.65
N ALA A 28 10.56 -2.35 14.42
CA ALA A 28 9.70 -2.07 13.27
C ALA A 28 8.61 -3.14 13.28
N LYS A 29 7.34 -2.71 13.36
CA LYS A 29 6.20 -3.61 13.30
C LYS A 29 6.30 -4.33 11.96
N LYS A 30 6.36 -5.65 11.96
CA LYS A 30 6.38 -6.42 10.72
C LYS A 30 5.13 -6.06 9.92
N GLU A 31 5.33 -5.66 8.68
CA GLU A 31 4.23 -5.44 7.75
C GLU A 31 3.81 -6.80 7.19
N VAL A 32 2.53 -7.09 7.29
CA VAL A 32 1.93 -8.33 6.76
C VAL A 32 0.74 -7.92 5.91
N ALA A 33 0.73 -8.36 4.67
CA ALA A 33 -0.37 -8.11 3.76
C ALA A 33 -1.15 -9.38 3.45
N ILE A 34 -2.39 -9.21 3.03
CA ILE A 34 -3.24 -10.30 2.56
C ILE A 34 -3.69 -10.01 1.13
N GLN A 35 -3.66 -11.02 0.29
CA GLN A 35 -4.31 -10.97 -1.01
C GLN A 35 -5.82 -11.15 -0.81
N LEU A 36 -6.61 -10.22 -1.32
CA LEU A 36 -8.06 -10.23 -1.17
C LEU A 36 -8.74 -11.43 -1.84
N TYR A 37 -8.05 -12.13 -2.73
CA TYR A 37 -8.53 -13.40 -3.27
C TYR A 37 -8.74 -14.47 -2.19
N SER A 38 -7.98 -14.41 -1.10
CA SER A 38 -8.12 -15.33 0.04
C SER A 38 -9.48 -15.20 0.75
N VAL A 39 -10.18 -14.10 0.55
CA VAL A 39 -11.51 -13.81 1.11
C VAL A 39 -12.57 -13.61 0.02
N ARG A 40 -12.30 -14.08 -1.19
CA ARG A 40 -13.17 -13.92 -2.36
C ARG A 40 -14.60 -14.38 -2.16
N ASP A 41 -14.81 -15.43 -1.36
CA ASP A 41 -16.16 -15.97 -1.12
C ASP A 41 -17.05 -14.97 -0.37
N ILE A 42 -16.45 -14.08 0.42
CA ILE A 42 -17.15 -12.97 1.07
C ILE A 42 -17.28 -11.82 0.08
N LEU A 43 -16.21 -11.48 -0.63
CA LEU A 43 -16.20 -10.38 -1.60
C LEU A 43 -17.19 -10.59 -2.75
N ASN A 44 -17.35 -11.82 -3.23
CA ASN A 44 -18.30 -12.16 -4.29
C ASN A 44 -19.77 -12.00 -3.88
N LYS A 45 -20.04 -11.90 -2.58
CA LYS A 45 -21.39 -11.65 -2.05
C LYS A 45 -21.68 -10.17 -1.83
N VAL A 46 -20.63 -9.32 -1.97
CA VAL A 46 -20.75 -7.87 -1.81
C VAL A 46 -21.43 -7.30 -3.05
N ASP A 47 -22.59 -6.69 -2.86
CA ASP A 47 -23.29 -5.98 -3.93
C ASP A 47 -22.89 -4.50 -3.92
N ASN A 48 -22.09 -4.10 -4.91
CA ASN A 48 -21.70 -2.71 -5.13
C ASN A 48 -22.48 -2.05 -6.27
N LYS A 49 -23.54 -2.70 -6.73
CA LYS A 49 -24.43 -2.14 -7.75
C LYS A 49 -25.06 -0.88 -7.18
N ASN A 50 -25.12 0.16 -7.92
CA ASN A 50 -25.68 1.46 -7.56
C ASN A 50 -24.71 2.47 -6.87
N GLY A 51 -23.39 2.25 -6.95
CA GLY A 51 -22.42 3.24 -6.45
C GLY A 51 -22.38 3.42 -4.93
N LYS A 52 -23.15 2.62 -4.18
CA LYS A 52 -23.09 2.60 -2.71
C LYS A 52 -22.08 1.55 -2.26
N CYS A 53 -21.22 1.92 -1.33
CA CYS A 53 -20.31 0.99 -0.69
C CYS A 53 -21.12 0.01 0.16
N ASP A 54 -21.04 -1.30 -0.15
CA ASP A 54 -21.65 -2.31 0.70
C ASP A 54 -20.97 -2.30 2.08
N PRO A 55 -21.76 -2.19 3.17
CA PRO A 55 -21.22 -2.23 4.52
C PRO A 55 -20.39 -3.48 4.82
N THR A 56 -20.69 -4.60 4.16
CA THR A 56 -19.96 -5.86 4.30
C THR A 56 -18.52 -5.74 3.81
N TYR A 57 -18.29 -5.02 2.71
CA TYR A 57 -16.95 -4.79 2.19
C TYR A 57 -16.09 -3.97 3.17
N THR A 58 -16.63 -2.88 3.68
CA THR A 58 -15.92 -2.03 4.66
C THR A 58 -15.68 -2.77 5.97
N ALA A 59 -16.67 -3.55 6.44
CA ALA A 59 -16.54 -4.38 7.64
C ALA A 59 -15.46 -5.46 7.46
N LEU A 60 -15.36 -6.08 6.27
CA LEU A 60 -14.33 -7.05 5.96
C LEU A 60 -12.93 -6.42 6.03
N LEU A 61 -12.73 -5.26 5.40
CA LEU A 61 -11.43 -4.57 5.46
C LEU A 61 -11.03 -4.22 6.91
N LYS A 62 -11.98 -3.71 7.71
CA LYS A 62 -11.75 -3.45 9.14
C LYS A 62 -11.41 -4.72 9.90
N LYS A 63 -12.08 -5.83 9.61
CA LYS A 63 -11.79 -7.12 10.24
C LYS A 63 -10.37 -7.58 9.93
N LEU A 64 -9.93 -7.46 8.68
CA LEU A 64 -8.55 -7.79 8.28
C LEU A 64 -7.52 -6.91 9.03
N ALA A 65 -7.76 -5.61 9.14
CA ALA A 65 -6.91 -4.71 9.92
C ALA A 65 -6.85 -5.11 11.40
N ASN A 66 -7.98 -5.47 12.00
CA ASN A 66 -8.05 -5.93 13.40
C ASN A 66 -7.34 -7.28 13.64
N MET A 67 -7.24 -8.12 12.61
CA MET A 67 -6.46 -9.36 12.64
C MET A 67 -4.94 -9.11 12.57
N GLY A 68 -4.52 -7.85 12.36
CA GLY A 68 -3.11 -7.46 12.33
C GLY A 68 -2.50 -7.33 10.94
N TYR A 69 -3.28 -7.50 9.88
CA TYR A 69 -2.81 -7.16 8.54
C TYR A 69 -2.58 -5.66 8.43
N THR A 70 -1.56 -5.27 7.67
CA THR A 70 -1.16 -3.87 7.46
C THR A 70 -1.40 -3.41 6.03
N GLY A 71 -1.67 -4.34 5.13
CA GLY A 71 -1.90 -4.03 3.73
C GLY A 71 -2.69 -5.10 3.00
N VAL A 72 -3.11 -4.76 1.80
CA VAL A 72 -3.84 -5.66 0.90
C VAL A 72 -3.22 -5.66 -0.49
N GLU A 73 -3.31 -6.81 -1.14
CA GLU A 73 -3.14 -6.97 -2.57
C GLU A 73 -4.52 -7.25 -3.19
N ALA A 74 -4.91 -6.47 -4.19
CA ALA A 74 -6.11 -6.74 -4.95
C ALA A 74 -5.89 -7.92 -5.91
N ALA A 75 -6.97 -8.62 -6.26
CA ALA A 75 -6.93 -9.71 -7.23
C ALA A 75 -8.10 -9.63 -8.23
N ASN A 76 -8.63 -8.43 -8.37
CA ASN A 76 -9.74 -8.14 -9.27
C ASN A 76 -9.51 -6.74 -9.85
N TYR A 77 -8.93 -6.69 -11.05
CA TYR A 77 -8.89 -5.48 -11.86
C TYR A 77 -9.66 -5.75 -13.15
N ASN A 78 -10.69 -4.96 -13.37
CA ASN A 78 -11.54 -5.11 -14.54
C ASN A 78 -12.07 -3.74 -14.99
N ASN A 79 -11.88 -3.40 -16.27
CA ASN A 79 -12.40 -2.17 -16.87
C ASN A 79 -12.10 -0.91 -16.03
N GLY A 80 -10.84 -0.74 -15.59
CA GLY A 80 -10.43 0.42 -14.81
C GLY A 80 -10.90 0.43 -13.35
N LYS A 81 -11.38 -0.68 -12.84
CA LYS A 81 -11.95 -0.77 -11.48
C LYS A 81 -11.35 -1.92 -10.68
N PHE A 82 -11.35 -1.75 -9.36
CA PHE A 82 -11.00 -2.76 -8.37
C PHE A 82 -12.24 -3.09 -7.54
N TYR A 83 -12.80 -4.28 -7.66
CA TYR A 83 -14.02 -4.69 -6.97
C TYR A 83 -15.18 -3.68 -7.18
N ASP A 84 -15.41 -3.30 -8.44
CA ASP A 84 -16.39 -2.32 -8.91
C ASP A 84 -16.19 -0.87 -8.41
N ARG A 85 -15.04 -0.58 -7.78
CA ARG A 85 -14.66 0.76 -7.31
C ARG A 85 -13.69 1.42 -8.25
N THR A 86 -13.81 2.73 -8.40
CA THR A 86 -12.74 3.50 -9.05
C THR A 86 -11.43 3.33 -8.28
N PRO A 87 -10.26 3.51 -8.91
CA PRO A 87 -8.97 3.43 -8.24
C PRO A 87 -8.88 4.28 -6.96
N GLN A 88 -9.37 5.51 -7.02
CA GLN A 88 -9.37 6.45 -5.90
C GLN A 88 -10.30 5.99 -4.77
N GLN A 89 -11.47 5.43 -5.13
CA GLN A 89 -12.42 4.94 -4.13
C GLN A 89 -11.90 3.68 -3.45
N PHE A 90 -11.31 2.76 -4.21
CA PHE A 90 -10.66 1.57 -3.65
C PHE A 90 -9.57 1.96 -2.65
N LYS A 91 -8.68 2.90 -3.04
CA LYS A 91 -7.65 3.44 -2.15
C LYS A 91 -8.26 3.99 -0.85
N LYS A 92 -9.24 4.88 -0.98
CA LYS A 92 -9.92 5.51 0.16
C LYS A 92 -10.52 4.48 1.11
N ASP A 93 -11.20 3.47 0.58
CA ASP A 93 -11.86 2.43 1.39
C ASP A 93 -10.83 1.61 2.18
N VAL A 94 -9.73 1.20 1.53
CA VAL A 94 -8.65 0.45 2.16
C VAL A 94 -7.95 1.27 3.23
N GLU A 95 -7.57 2.51 2.92
CA GLU A 95 -6.89 3.41 3.86
C GLU A 95 -7.79 3.79 5.05
N SER A 96 -9.09 3.97 4.83
CA SER A 96 -10.07 4.23 5.90
C SER A 96 -10.25 3.05 6.86
N ALA A 97 -9.89 1.84 6.44
CA ALA A 97 -9.86 0.66 7.29
C ALA A 97 -8.53 0.51 8.06
N GLY A 98 -7.54 1.37 7.82
CA GLY A 98 -6.22 1.31 8.43
C GLY A 98 -5.24 0.39 7.70
N LEU A 99 -5.53 0.03 6.46
CA LEU A 99 -4.70 -0.82 5.60
C LEU A 99 -4.00 0.02 4.52
N LYS A 100 -2.93 -0.52 3.94
CA LYS A 100 -2.24 0.05 2.77
C LYS A 100 -2.63 -0.74 1.52
N VAL A 101 -2.77 -0.05 0.41
CA VAL A 101 -2.85 -0.69 -0.91
C VAL A 101 -1.43 -0.96 -1.39
N LEU A 102 -1.11 -2.20 -1.72
CA LEU A 102 0.26 -2.58 -2.10
C LEU A 102 0.40 -2.89 -3.58
N SER A 103 -0.44 -3.78 -4.08
CA SER A 103 -0.35 -4.36 -5.42
C SER A 103 -1.71 -4.88 -5.88
N SER A 104 -1.75 -5.30 -7.11
CA SER A 104 -2.88 -6.04 -7.65
C SER A 104 -2.43 -7.10 -8.63
N HIS A 105 -3.13 -8.22 -8.66
CA HIS A 105 -3.08 -9.15 -9.78
C HIS A 105 -3.78 -8.53 -10.99
N CYS A 106 -3.07 -8.49 -12.09
CA CYS A 106 -3.56 -7.93 -13.35
C CYS A 106 -2.85 -8.63 -14.51
N THR A 107 -3.60 -9.14 -15.45
CA THR A 107 -3.04 -9.76 -16.65
C THR A 107 -3.89 -9.43 -17.86
N ARG A 108 -3.26 -9.34 -19.00
CA ARG A 108 -3.89 -9.25 -20.30
C ARG A 108 -3.16 -10.18 -21.26
N GLN A 109 -3.90 -11.10 -21.83
CA GLN A 109 -3.38 -11.97 -22.88
C GLN A 109 -3.34 -11.24 -24.21
N LEU A 110 -2.32 -11.52 -24.99
CA LEU A 110 -2.28 -11.10 -26.39
C LEU A 110 -3.33 -11.89 -27.18
N SER A 111 -4.06 -11.20 -28.03
CA SER A 111 -5.00 -11.86 -28.93
C SER A 111 -4.27 -12.58 -30.07
N LYS A 112 -4.94 -13.50 -30.71
CA LYS A 112 -4.40 -14.19 -31.89
C LYS A 112 -4.05 -13.24 -33.03
N GLU A 113 -4.86 -12.19 -33.18
CA GLU A 113 -4.67 -11.12 -34.17
C GLU A 113 -3.43 -10.30 -33.88
N GLU A 114 -3.20 -9.92 -32.60
CA GLU A 114 -2.00 -9.20 -32.17
C GLU A 114 -0.74 -10.03 -32.44
N LEU A 115 -0.79 -11.33 -32.12
CA LEU A 115 0.32 -12.24 -32.35
C LEU A 115 0.61 -12.45 -33.86
N ALA A 116 -0.44 -12.55 -34.67
CA ALA A 116 -0.30 -12.77 -36.11
C ALA A 116 0.17 -11.53 -36.87
N SER A 117 -0.30 -10.37 -36.47
CA SER A 117 0.05 -9.09 -37.13
C SER A 117 1.33 -8.46 -36.59
N GLY A 118 1.73 -8.78 -35.37
CA GLY A 118 2.79 -8.04 -34.64
C GLY A 118 2.40 -6.63 -34.23
N ASP A 119 1.13 -6.26 -34.36
CA ASP A 119 0.62 -4.98 -33.88
C ASP A 119 0.10 -5.11 -32.46
N TYR A 120 0.84 -4.57 -31.51
CA TYR A 120 0.54 -4.60 -30.08
C TYR A 120 -0.07 -3.30 -29.55
N SER A 121 -0.51 -2.38 -30.42
CA SER A 121 -1.01 -1.07 -30.04
C SER A 121 -2.11 -1.15 -28.99
N LYS A 122 -3.10 -2.04 -29.17
CA LYS A 122 -4.20 -2.26 -28.21
C LYS A 122 -3.70 -2.79 -26.86
N SER A 123 -2.67 -3.64 -26.89
CA SER A 123 -2.06 -4.15 -25.65
C SER A 123 -1.36 -3.06 -24.88
N LEU A 124 -0.59 -2.23 -25.57
CA LEU A 124 0.12 -1.11 -24.97
C LEU A 124 -0.85 -0.10 -24.37
N GLU A 125 -1.89 0.29 -25.09
CA GLU A 125 -2.95 1.18 -24.58
C GLU A 125 -3.62 0.64 -23.31
N TRP A 126 -3.93 -0.65 -23.29
CA TRP A 126 -4.51 -1.30 -22.12
C TRP A 126 -3.56 -1.28 -20.93
N TRP A 127 -2.25 -1.55 -21.16
CA TRP A 127 -1.26 -1.51 -20.09
C TRP A 127 -1.02 -0.10 -19.58
N ASP A 128 -1.03 0.91 -20.44
CA ASP A 128 -0.91 2.31 -20.03
C ASP A 128 -2.08 2.71 -19.11
N GLN A 129 -3.30 2.34 -19.47
CA GLN A 129 -4.47 2.57 -18.61
C GLN A 129 -4.36 1.79 -17.30
N CYS A 130 -3.98 0.52 -17.37
CA CYS A 130 -3.78 -0.32 -16.18
C CYS A 130 -2.76 0.29 -15.21
N ILE A 131 -1.61 0.74 -15.70
CA ILE A 131 -0.58 1.40 -14.90
C ILE A 131 -1.10 2.70 -14.28
N ALA A 132 -1.83 3.51 -15.04
CA ALA A 132 -2.42 4.75 -14.55
C ALA A 132 -3.41 4.50 -13.40
N ASP A 133 -4.26 3.50 -13.54
CA ASP A 133 -5.25 3.13 -12.53
C ASP A 133 -4.59 2.57 -11.25
N HIS A 134 -3.58 1.73 -11.39
CA HIS A 134 -2.83 1.19 -10.26
C HIS A 134 -2.10 2.30 -9.51
N LYS A 135 -1.50 3.25 -10.23
CA LYS A 135 -0.89 4.44 -9.63
C LYS A 135 -1.91 5.29 -8.88
N ALA A 136 -3.09 5.52 -9.47
CA ALA A 136 -4.19 6.25 -8.82
C ALA A 136 -4.72 5.53 -7.57
N ALA A 137 -4.72 4.21 -7.56
CA ALA A 137 -5.04 3.39 -6.38
C ALA A 137 -3.93 3.39 -5.32
N GLY A 138 -2.76 4.01 -5.59
CA GLY A 138 -1.63 4.06 -4.67
C GLY A 138 -0.79 2.79 -4.63
N MET A 139 -0.93 1.92 -5.61
CA MET A 139 -0.17 0.68 -5.72
C MET A 139 1.27 0.95 -6.16
N LYS A 140 2.18 0.13 -5.66
CA LYS A 140 3.60 0.17 -6.03
C LYS A 140 3.98 -0.89 -7.06
N TYR A 141 3.19 -1.96 -7.12
CA TYR A 141 3.47 -3.11 -7.95
C TYR A 141 2.21 -3.55 -8.68
N ILE A 142 2.40 -4.04 -9.90
CA ILE A 142 1.43 -4.82 -10.66
C ILE A 142 2.02 -6.22 -10.74
N VAL A 143 1.21 -7.21 -10.42
CA VAL A 143 1.61 -8.62 -10.44
C VAL A 143 0.88 -9.31 -11.58
N ALA A 144 1.61 -9.75 -12.59
CA ALA A 144 1.08 -10.66 -13.61
C ALA A 144 1.18 -12.09 -13.06
N PRO A 145 0.08 -12.67 -12.57
CA PRO A 145 0.13 -13.96 -11.89
C PRO A 145 0.41 -15.13 -12.84
N TRP A 146 0.12 -14.94 -14.09
CA TRP A 146 0.39 -15.88 -15.17
C TRP A 146 0.40 -15.15 -16.51
N MET A 147 1.17 -15.65 -17.44
CA MET A 147 1.19 -15.22 -18.84
C MET A 147 1.35 -16.46 -19.71
N ASP A 148 0.54 -16.55 -20.74
CA ASP A 148 0.80 -17.54 -21.78
C ASP A 148 1.98 -17.03 -22.60
N VAL A 149 3.04 -17.81 -22.59
CA VAL A 149 4.19 -17.57 -23.48
C VAL A 149 3.96 -18.44 -24.71
N PRO A 150 3.94 -17.87 -25.91
CA PRO A 150 3.78 -18.63 -27.15
C PRO A 150 4.92 -19.61 -27.39
#